data_cee75cf7817e559ea4e3c62b95e0c915
#
_entry.id   cee75cf7817e559ea4e3c62b95e0c915
#
_cell.length_a   1.000
_cell.length_b   1.000
_cell.length_c   1.000
_cell.angle_alpha   90.00
_cell.angle_beta   90.00
_cell.angle_gamma   90.00
#
_symmetry.space_group_name_H-M   'P 1'
#
loop_
_entity.id
_entity.type
_entity.pdbx_description
1 polymer ?
#
loop_
_entity_poly.entity_id
_entity_poly.type
_entity_poly.pdbx_seq_one_letter_code
_entity_poly.pdbx_strand_id
1 'polypeptide(L)'
;VRASWEAGYSVLVVSMEMTIPQITRRLVAMHSGINPDYIRKGQLSTHARRRLQACVDSLAGSDRFHLYSGGKRKRPSDIEMLVQEYRPDIVYVDGVHLMNPEDSRQSQRNDRVSSIFDSLNQMTIDHDIPVVATTHLNRASGTKGKAASLETVAYSDAIGTHSSLVLSVGEGAPPYRNTQRTLKFLKGREGESGVIHTNFLFRPMNFTQCERLDVRDQGGEEQAPTGVTTDWMLG
;
A
#
# COMPACT_ATOMS: atom_id res chain seq x y z
N VAL A 1 -6.22 2.08 -1.95
CA VAL A 1 -6.62 3.37 -2.54
C VAL A 1 -7.87 3.23 -3.42
N ARG A 2 -7.78 2.58 -4.59
CA ARG A 2 -8.92 2.46 -5.53
C ARG A 2 -10.14 1.82 -4.87
N ALA A 3 -9.98 0.69 -4.22
CA ALA A 3 -11.08 -0.04 -3.59
C ALA A 3 -11.80 0.81 -2.51
N SER A 4 -11.05 1.54 -1.69
CA SER A 4 -11.64 2.43 -0.67
C SER A 4 -12.45 3.55 -1.31
N TRP A 5 -11.93 4.19 -2.36
CA TRP A 5 -12.65 5.23 -3.09
C TRP A 5 -13.90 4.69 -3.80
N GLU A 6 -13.79 3.54 -4.48
CA GLU A 6 -14.94 2.86 -5.12
C GLU A 6 -16.01 2.43 -4.11
N ALA A 7 -15.61 2.10 -2.87
CA ALA A 7 -16.52 1.81 -1.77
C ALA A 7 -17.20 3.05 -1.16
N GLY A 8 -16.87 4.26 -1.65
CA GLY A 8 -17.50 5.50 -1.23
C GLY A 8 -16.75 6.33 -0.20
N TYR A 9 -15.60 5.86 0.29
CA TYR A 9 -14.79 6.58 1.25
C TYR A 9 -14.04 7.76 0.62
N SER A 10 -13.87 8.83 1.40
CA SER A 10 -12.97 9.94 1.07
C SER A 10 -11.53 9.52 1.35
N VAL A 11 -10.67 9.56 0.34
CA VAL A 11 -9.29 9.10 0.42
C VAL A 11 -8.31 10.24 0.22
N LEU A 12 -7.31 10.34 1.10
CA LEU A 12 -6.14 11.19 0.94
C LEU A 12 -4.93 10.31 0.62
N VAL A 13 -4.26 10.60 -0.48
CA VAL A 13 -3.05 9.89 -0.91
C VAL A 13 -1.88 10.85 -0.95
N VAL A 14 -0.83 10.57 -0.19
CA VAL A 14 0.40 11.38 -0.17
C VAL A 14 1.57 10.48 -0.53
N SER A 15 2.17 10.66 -1.71
CA SER A 15 3.34 9.87 -2.12
C SER A 15 4.61 10.69 -2.04
N MET A 16 5.63 10.13 -1.39
CA MET A 16 6.98 10.66 -1.33
C MET A 16 7.86 10.14 -2.48
N GLU A 17 7.44 9.04 -3.13
CA GLU A 17 8.24 8.34 -4.14
C GLU A 17 7.81 8.71 -5.56
N MET A 18 6.53 9.00 -5.77
CA MET A 18 5.95 9.16 -7.09
C MET A 18 5.36 10.53 -7.31
N THR A 19 5.48 11.01 -8.56
CA THR A 19 4.80 12.23 -8.98
C THR A 19 3.30 12.00 -9.19
N ILE A 20 2.49 13.05 -9.05
CA ILE A 20 1.04 13.00 -9.30
C ILE A 20 0.71 12.35 -10.66
N PRO A 21 1.34 12.73 -11.80
CA PRO A 21 1.05 12.09 -13.08
C PRO A 21 1.36 10.58 -13.11
N GLN A 22 2.37 10.12 -12.36
CA GLN A 22 2.71 8.70 -12.29
C GLN A 22 1.64 7.91 -11.53
N ILE A 23 1.18 8.42 -10.39
CA ILE A 23 0.14 7.78 -9.58
C ILE A 23 -1.19 7.81 -10.34
N THR A 24 -1.59 8.96 -10.87
CA THR A 24 -2.83 9.10 -11.64
C THR A 24 -2.86 8.12 -12.80
N ARG A 25 -1.77 7.96 -13.55
CA ARG A 25 -1.71 6.98 -14.64
C ARG A 25 -1.94 5.55 -14.18
N ARG A 26 -1.39 5.16 -13.02
CA ARG A 26 -1.62 3.83 -12.45
C ARG A 26 -3.06 3.65 -12.01
N LEU A 27 -3.62 4.62 -11.31
CA LEU A 27 -5.01 4.57 -10.85
C LEU A 27 -5.99 4.49 -12.01
N VAL A 28 -5.80 5.34 -13.02
CA VAL A 28 -6.66 5.35 -14.21
C VAL A 28 -6.51 4.04 -15.01
N ALA A 29 -5.29 3.49 -15.12
CA ALA A 29 -5.08 2.18 -15.75
C ALA A 29 -5.80 1.05 -15.00
N MET A 30 -5.74 1.06 -13.66
CA MET A 30 -6.44 0.08 -12.82
C MET A 30 -7.96 0.23 -12.92
N HIS A 31 -8.48 1.44 -12.91
CA HIS A 31 -9.91 1.72 -12.94
C HIS A 31 -10.50 1.46 -14.34
N SER A 32 -9.80 1.88 -15.41
CA SER A 32 -10.24 1.66 -16.78
C SER A 32 -9.99 0.24 -17.31
N GLY A 33 -9.12 -0.55 -16.67
CA GLY A 33 -8.67 -1.84 -17.19
C GLY A 33 -7.83 -1.72 -18.47
N ILE A 34 -7.34 -0.52 -18.82
CA ILE A 34 -6.51 -0.30 -20.01
C ILE A 34 -5.05 -0.54 -19.63
N ASN A 35 -4.32 -1.23 -20.53
CA ASN A 35 -2.89 -1.43 -20.35
C ASN A 35 -2.14 -0.10 -20.20
N PRO A 36 -1.41 0.12 -19.10
CA PRO A 36 -0.72 1.38 -18.82
C PRO A 36 0.32 1.78 -19.87
N ASP A 37 0.88 0.83 -20.62
CA ASP A 37 1.81 1.13 -21.71
C ASP A 37 1.12 1.83 -22.88
N TYR A 38 -0.12 1.43 -23.21
CA TYR A 38 -0.90 2.11 -24.25
C TYR A 38 -1.28 3.53 -23.83
N ILE A 39 -1.62 3.71 -22.54
CA ILE A 39 -1.87 5.06 -21.99
C ILE A 39 -0.59 5.90 -22.10
N ARG A 40 0.55 5.37 -21.70
CA ARG A 40 1.85 6.08 -21.72
C ARG A 40 2.29 6.47 -23.13
N LYS A 41 2.03 5.58 -24.12
CA LYS A 41 2.42 5.80 -25.51
C LYS A 41 1.38 6.59 -26.33
N GLY A 42 0.21 6.86 -25.75
CA GLY A 42 -0.91 7.47 -26.48
C GLY A 42 -1.55 6.56 -27.55
N GLN A 43 -1.23 5.27 -27.53
CA GLN A 43 -1.69 4.27 -28.51
C GLN A 43 -3.03 3.68 -28.10
N LEU A 44 -4.08 4.49 -28.15
CA LEU A 44 -5.42 4.13 -27.72
C LEU A 44 -6.38 4.10 -28.93
N SER A 45 -7.17 3.04 -29.02
CA SER A 45 -8.33 3.02 -29.91
C SER A 45 -9.35 4.08 -29.47
N THR A 46 -10.26 4.46 -30.36
CA THR A 46 -11.33 5.43 -30.04
C THR A 46 -12.15 4.97 -28.82
N HIS A 47 -12.47 3.68 -28.72
CA HIS A 47 -13.20 3.11 -27.58
C HIS A 47 -12.38 3.20 -26.28
N ALA A 48 -11.09 2.81 -26.32
CA ALA A 48 -10.22 2.89 -25.14
C ALA A 48 -10.03 4.36 -24.68
N ARG A 49 -9.95 5.30 -25.61
CA ARG A 49 -9.85 6.73 -25.30
C ARG A 49 -11.10 7.25 -24.57
N ARG A 50 -12.30 6.86 -25.04
CA ARG A 50 -13.58 7.22 -24.36
C ARG A 50 -13.64 6.64 -22.94
N ARG A 51 -13.27 5.37 -22.77
CA ARG A 51 -13.21 4.75 -21.44
C ARG A 51 -12.22 5.46 -20.53
N LEU A 52 -11.04 5.78 -21.04
CA LEU A 52 -10.01 6.51 -20.28
C LEU A 52 -10.54 7.88 -19.84
N GLN A 53 -11.17 8.62 -20.75
CA GLN A 53 -11.74 9.93 -20.44
C GLN A 53 -12.80 9.85 -19.37
N ALA A 54 -13.75 8.90 -19.47
CA ALA A 54 -14.78 8.69 -18.45
C ALA A 54 -14.17 8.38 -17.05
N CYS A 55 -13.08 7.60 -17.01
CA CYS A 55 -12.38 7.33 -15.75
C CYS A 55 -11.68 8.58 -15.18
N VAL A 56 -11.08 9.39 -16.05
CA VAL A 56 -10.45 10.65 -15.63
C VAL A 56 -11.51 11.62 -15.11
N ASP A 57 -12.63 11.76 -15.82
CA ASP A 57 -13.73 12.65 -15.42
C ASP A 57 -14.35 12.21 -14.07
N SER A 58 -14.50 10.91 -13.86
CA SER A 58 -14.98 10.35 -12.59
C SER A 58 -14.05 10.67 -11.42
N LEU A 59 -12.74 10.55 -11.62
CA LEU A 59 -11.75 10.90 -10.59
C LEU A 59 -11.65 12.41 -10.36
N ALA A 60 -11.62 13.20 -11.45
CA ALA A 60 -11.50 14.64 -11.37
C ALA A 60 -12.75 15.32 -10.79
N GLY A 61 -13.92 14.76 -11.03
CA GLY A 61 -15.19 15.24 -10.46
C GLY A 61 -15.47 14.76 -9.05
N SER A 62 -14.58 13.95 -8.46
CA SER A 62 -14.78 13.43 -7.10
C SER A 62 -14.18 14.38 -6.07
N ASP A 63 -15.02 14.86 -5.17
CA ASP A 63 -14.64 15.60 -3.96
C ASP A 63 -14.07 14.68 -2.84
N ARG A 64 -14.05 13.37 -3.09
CA ARG A 64 -13.57 12.33 -2.16
C ARG A 64 -12.23 11.71 -2.55
N PHE A 65 -11.52 12.29 -3.50
CA PHE A 65 -10.23 11.78 -3.95
C PHE A 65 -9.17 12.88 -3.98
N HIS A 66 -8.28 12.86 -2.99
CA HIS A 66 -7.23 13.86 -2.81
C HIS A 66 -5.87 13.23 -3.02
N LEU A 67 -5.08 13.76 -3.95
CA LEU A 67 -3.77 13.23 -4.32
C LEU A 67 -2.69 14.30 -4.23
N TYR A 68 -1.68 14.02 -3.42
CA TYR A 68 -0.52 14.89 -3.20
C TYR A 68 0.79 14.16 -3.47
N SER A 69 1.76 14.91 -3.96
CA SER A 69 3.14 14.43 -4.12
C SER A 69 4.05 15.13 -3.12
N GLY A 70 4.92 14.36 -2.47
CA GLY A 70 5.83 14.82 -1.44
C GLY A 70 7.02 15.63 -1.92
N GLY A 71 7.08 16.06 -3.18
CA GLY A 71 8.16 16.75 -3.93
C GLY A 71 9.34 17.39 -3.18
N LYS A 72 9.17 17.75 -1.91
CA LYS A 72 10.21 18.11 -0.95
C LYS A 72 9.84 17.51 0.39
N ARG A 73 10.28 16.30 0.66
CA ARG A 73 10.27 15.61 1.94
C ARG A 73 9.30 16.20 2.98
N LYS A 74 8.03 15.84 2.89
CA LYS A 74 7.00 16.29 3.82
C LYS A 74 7.26 15.75 5.23
N ARG A 75 6.73 16.47 6.21
CA ARG A 75 6.66 16.05 7.62
C ARG A 75 5.28 15.46 7.92
N PRO A 76 5.11 14.74 9.02
CA PRO A 76 3.78 14.31 9.47
C PRO A 76 2.81 15.48 9.63
N SER A 77 3.26 16.62 10.17
CA SER A 77 2.45 17.85 10.30
C SER A 77 1.92 18.39 8.95
N ASP A 78 2.67 18.26 7.87
CA ASP A 78 2.17 18.65 6.53
C ASP A 78 1.01 17.75 6.09
N ILE A 79 1.01 16.46 6.47
CA ILE A 79 -0.09 15.54 6.18
C ILE A 79 -1.28 15.85 7.07
N GLU A 80 -1.04 16.15 8.34
CA GLU A 80 -2.08 16.53 9.29
C GLU A 80 -2.85 17.77 8.85
N MET A 81 -2.17 18.78 8.29
CA MET A 81 -2.83 19.95 7.69
C MET A 81 -3.79 19.55 6.57
N LEU A 82 -3.41 18.57 5.72
CA LEU A 82 -4.28 18.06 4.66
C LEU A 82 -5.46 17.25 5.24
N VAL A 83 -5.24 16.52 6.34
CA VAL A 83 -6.31 15.80 7.05
C VAL A 83 -7.33 16.79 7.61
N GLN A 84 -6.89 17.89 8.22
CA GLN A 84 -7.77 18.93 8.74
C GLN A 84 -8.55 19.65 7.62
N GLU A 85 -7.92 19.87 6.46
CA GLU A 85 -8.54 20.52 5.31
C GLU A 85 -9.58 19.63 4.62
N TYR A 86 -9.23 18.38 4.32
CA TYR A 86 -10.06 17.49 3.51
C TYR A 86 -10.92 16.51 4.30
N ARG A 87 -10.62 16.29 5.58
CA ARG A 87 -11.33 15.35 6.47
C ARG A 87 -11.57 13.99 5.80
N PRO A 88 -10.50 13.31 5.35
CA PRO A 88 -10.64 12.04 4.68
C PRO A 88 -11.05 10.93 5.66
N ASP A 89 -11.70 9.89 5.15
CA ASP A 89 -12.00 8.68 5.92
C ASP A 89 -10.77 7.76 6.07
N ILE A 90 -9.78 7.91 5.18
CA ILE A 90 -8.53 7.11 5.20
C ILE A 90 -7.38 7.86 4.54
N VAL A 91 -6.19 7.73 5.11
CA VAL A 91 -4.94 8.33 4.58
C VAL A 91 -4.00 7.24 4.09
N TYR A 92 -3.46 7.40 2.90
CA TYR A 92 -2.39 6.56 2.32
C TYR A 92 -1.11 7.36 2.22
N VAL A 93 -0.05 6.91 2.90
CA VAL A 93 1.28 7.53 2.87
C VAL A 93 2.26 6.59 2.19
N ASP A 94 2.65 6.91 0.97
CA ASP A 94 3.55 6.07 0.17
C ASP A 94 4.99 6.55 0.31
N GLY A 95 5.84 5.71 0.92
CA GLY A 95 7.25 5.98 1.12
C GLY A 95 7.60 6.74 2.40
N VAL A 96 7.07 6.33 3.56
CA VAL A 96 7.32 6.96 4.88
C VAL A 96 8.81 7.14 5.18
N HIS A 97 9.67 6.22 4.75
CA HIS A 97 11.12 6.31 4.94
C HIS A 97 11.79 7.51 4.24
N LEU A 98 11.07 8.21 3.37
CA LEU A 98 11.51 9.45 2.69
C LEU A 98 11.02 10.71 3.37
N MET A 99 10.16 10.61 4.38
CA MET A 99 9.68 11.76 5.14
C MET A 99 10.79 12.40 5.99
N ASN A 100 10.58 13.64 6.36
CA ASN A 100 11.37 14.31 7.40
C ASN A 100 10.65 14.18 8.76
N PRO A 101 11.38 13.97 9.86
CA PRO A 101 10.81 14.08 11.19
C PRO A 101 10.45 15.54 11.53
N GLU A 102 9.61 15.74 12.54
CA GLU A 102 9.30 17.08 13.04
C GLU A 102 10.54 17.78 13.60
N ASP A 103 11.33 17.05 14.38
CA ASP A 103 12.60 17.56 14.89
C ASP A 103 13.76 17.17 13.95
N SER A 104 14.32 18.16 13.28
CA SER A 104 15.48 17.98 12.38
C SER A 104 16.80 17.69 13.10
N ARG A 105 16.85 17.83 14.44
CA ARG A 105 18.06 17.56 15.26
C ARG A 105 18.30 16.08 15.48
N GLN A 106 17.33 15.22 15.20
CA GLN A 106 17.52 13.77 15.29
C GLN A 106 18.55 13.30 14.23
N SER A 107 19.72 12.90 14.69
CA SER A 107 20.86 12.55 13.82
C SER A 107 20.82 11.11 13.33
N GLN A 108 20.29 10.18 14.14
CA GLN A 108 20.24 8.77 13.80
C GLN A 108 19.03 8.45 12.93
N ARG A 109 19.24 7.63 11.91
CA ARG A 109 18.20 7.28 10.95
C ARG A 109 17.02 6.52 11.60
N ASN A 110 17.32 5.65 12.56
CA ASN A 110 16.29 4.88 13.27
C ASN A 110 15.39 5.78 14.10
N ASP A 111 15.96 6.74 14.84
CA ASP A 111 15.18 7.69 15.68
C ASP A 111 14.28 8.58 14.82
N ARG A 112 14.78 9.00 13.65
CA ARG A 112 13.98 9.77 12.68
C ARG A 112 12.76 9.01 12.20
N VAL A 113 12.93 7.74 11.83
CA VAL A 113 11.82 6.92 11.34
C VAL A 113 10.86 6.58 12.47
N SER A 114 11.38 6.28 13.67
CA SER A 114 10.56 6.04 14.86
C SER A 114 9.66 7.23 15.16
N SER A 115 10.23 8.43 15.19
CA SER A 115 9.50 9.68 15.41
C SER A 115 8.42 9.93 14.34
N ILE A 116 8.68 9.60 13.07
CA ILE A 116 7.68 9.73 12.01
C ILE A 116 6.52 8.77 12.24
N PHE A 117 6.80 7.50 12.57
CA PHE A 117 5.74 6.52 12.87
C PHE A 117 4.93 6.88 14.10
N ASP A 118 5.59 7.41 15.15
CA ASP A 118 4.92 7.92 16.34
C ASP A 118 3.96 9.07 15.99
N SER A 119 4.43 10.06 15.24
CA SER A 119 3.59 11.19 14.80
C SER A 119 2.41 10.74 13.92
N LEU A 120 2.62 9.78 13.01
CA LEU A 120 1.53 9.23 12.19
C LEU A 120 0.53 8.43 13.02
N ASN A 121 1.00 7.70 14.03
CA ASN A 121 0.12 6.98 14.96
C ASN A 121 -0.68 7.97 15.83
N GLN A 122 -0.05 9.03 16.31
CA GLN A 122 -0.75 10.08 17.07
C GLN A 122 -1.84 10.74 16.22
N MET A 123 -1.55 11.07 14.96
CA MET A 123 -2.54 11.60 14.01
C MET A 123 -3.74 10.64 13.81
N THR A 124 -3.49 9.33 13.80
CA THR A 124 -4.55 8.32 13.74
C THR A 124 -5.50 8.41 14.93
N ILE A 125 -4.95 8.65 16.13
CA ILE A 125 -5.71 8.77 17.38
C ILE A 125 -6.47 10.10 17.44
N ASP A 126 -5.78 11.21 17.13
CA ASP A 126 -6.33 12.56 17.28
C ASP A 126 -7.47 12.84 16.30
N HIS A 127 -7.43 12.24 15.12
CA HIS A 127 -8.43 12.43 14.06
C HIS A 127 -9.37 11.25 13.87
N ASP A 128 -9.19 10.15 14.62
CA ASP A 128 -9.97 8.89 14.50
C ASP A 128 -10.03 8.38 13.04
N ILE A 129 -8.89 8.37 12.37
CA ILE A 129 -8.78 7.94 10.96
C ILE A 129 -7.68 6.89 10.78
N PRO A 130 -7.88 5.86 9.97
CA PRO A 130 -6.84 4.90 9.63
C PRO A 130 -5.78 5.52 8.70
N VAL A 131 -4.51 5.24 9.01
CA VAL A 131 -3.36 5.60 8.17
C VAL A 131 -2.70 4.32 7.65
N VAL A 132 -2.61 4.19 6.34
CA VAL A 132 -1.91 3.10 5.66
C VAL A 132 -0.59 3.62 5.12
N ALA A 133 0.50 3.15 5.69
CA ALA A 133 1.85 3.60 5.35
C ALA A 133 2.65 2.50 4.63
N THR A 134 3.43 2.87 3.61
CA THR A 134 4.38 1.96 2.95
C THR A 134 5.81 2.32 3.30
N THR A 135 6.67 1.31 3.43
CA THR A 135 8.11 1.47 3.60
C THR A 135 8.86 0.29 2.99
N HIS A 136 10.15 0.44 2.76
CA HIS A 136 10.97 -0.63 2.21
C HIS A 136 11.47 -1.59 3.28
N LEU A 137 11.63 -2.86 2.90
CA LEU A 137 12.36 -3.86 3.69
C LEU A 137 13.87 -3.57 3.64
N ASN A 138 14.59 -3.89 4.71
CA ASN A 138 16.05 -3.81 4.73
C ASN A 138 16.65 -4.84 3.76
N ARG A 139 17.60 -4.41 2.91
CA ARG A 139 18.29 -5.32 1.99
C ARG A 139 19.09 -6.42 2.70
N ALA A 140 19.49 -6.20 3.96
CA ALA A 140 20.18 -7.19 4.78
C ALA A 140 19.30 -8.41 5.12
N SER A 141 17.97 -8.28 5.08
CA SER A 141 17.03 -9.39 5.27
C SER A 141 16.88 -10.29 4.02
N GLY A 142 17.41 -9.86 2.89
CA GLY A 142 17.39 -10.58 1.61
C GLY A 142 18.50 -11.61 1.44
N THR A 143 19.18 -12.06 2.51
CA THR A 143 20.04 -13.24 2.44
C THR A 143 19.17 -14.43 2.04
N LYS A 144 19.50 -15.03 0.89
CA LYS A 144 18.77 -16.14 0.26
C LYS A 144 18.21 -17.10 1.30
N GLY A 145 16.87 -17.19 1.38
CA GLY A 145 16.18 -18.22 2.14
C GLY A 145 15.58 -17.82 3.50
N LYS A 146 15.74 -16.59 4.02
CA LYS A 146 15.05 -16.16 5.23
C LYS A 146 13.70 -15.52 4.87
N ALA A 147 12.62 -16.09 5.41
CA ALA A 147 11.28 -15.51 5.31
C ALA A 147 11.26 -14.12 5.97
N ALA A 148 10.46 -13.19 5.41
CA ALA A 148 10.24 -11.90 6.04
C ALA A 148 9.63 -12.11 7.45
N SER A 149 10.28 -11.53 8.45
CA SER A 149 9.80 -11.46 9.84
C SER A 149 9.80 -10.00 10.26
N LEU A 150 9.13 -9.69 11.37
CA LEU A 150 9.12 -8.31 11.87
C LEU A 150 10.55 -7.81 12.14
N GLU A 151 11.44 -8.68 12.64
CA GLU A 151 12.85 -8.39 12.91
C GLU A 151 13.67 -8.06 11.65
N THR A 152 13.21 -8.51 10.47
CA THR A 152 13.90 -8.26 9.18
C THR A 152 13.41 -7.01 8.48
N VAL A 153 12.38 -6.35 9.00
CA VAL A 153 11.89 -5.07 8.47
C VAL A 153 12.84 -3.96 8.91
N ALA A 154 13.23 -3.09 7.99
CA ALA A 154 13.95 -1.87 8.35
C ALA A 154 13.11 -1.08 9.37
N TYR A 155 13.75 -0.66 10.47
CA TYR A 155 13.05 0.05 11.55
C TYR A 155 11.98 -0.79 12.27
N SER A 156 12.22 -2.09 12.41
CA SER A 156 11.27 -3.07 12.96
C SER A 156 10.66 -2.66 14.29
N ASP A 157 11.47 -2.10 15.20
CA ASP A 157 11.02 -1.70 16.53
C ASP A 157 9.94 -0.60 16.45
N ALA A 158 10.18 0.44 15.67
CA ALA A 158 9.22 1.54 15.48
C ALA A 158 7.94 1.05 14.79
N ILE A 159 8.09 0.29 13.70
CA ILE A 159 6.94 -0.25 12.97
C ILE A 159 6.16 -1.20 13.87
N GLY A 160 6.87 -2.09 14.60
CA GLY A 160 6.26 -3.02 15.54
C GLY A 160 5.53 -2.33 16.67
N THR A 161 6.02 -1.21 17.17
CA THR A 161 5.42 -0.49 18.30
C THR A 161 4.18 0.30 17.88
N HIS A 162 4.29 1.10 16.81
CA HIS A 162 3.27 2.10 16.44
C HIS A 162 2.20 1.57 15.48
N SER A 163 2.39 0.42 14.82
CA SER A 163 1.40 -0.11 13.89
C SER A 163 0.47 -1.12 14.55
N SER A 164 -0.82 -1.07 14.22
CA SER A 164 -1.81 -2.09 14.61
C SER A 164 -1.69 -3.34 13.75
N LEU A 165 -1.41 -3.16 12.46
CA LEU A 165 -1.26 -4.23 11.48
C LEU A 165 0.02 -4.01 10.66
N VAL A 166 0.80 -5.07 10.45
CA VAL A 166 1.98 -5.04 9.58
C VAL A 166 1.90 -6.17 8.57
N LEU A 167 1.91 -5.80 7.29
CA LEU A 167 1.92 -6.73 6.17
C LEU A 167 3.25 -6.62 5.41
N SER A 168 3.89 -7.74 5.13
CA SER A 168 4.99 -7.77 4.17
C SER A 168 4.50 -8.21 2.79
N VAL A 169 5.05 -7.58 1.76
CA VAL A 169 4.82 -7.96 0.36
C VAL A 169 6.04 -8.74 -0.13
N GLY A 170 5.90 -10.04 -0.28
CA GLY A 170 6.94 -10.94 -0.78
C GLY A 170 6.75 -11.32 -2.24
N GLU A 171 7.78 -11.95 -2.83
CA GLU A 171 7.66 -12.56 -4.16
C GLU A 171 6.70 -13.75 -4.13
N GLY A 172 6.08 -14.04 -5.26
CA GLY A 172 5.32 -15.27 -5.46
C GLY A 172 6.25 -16.49 -5.46
N ALA A 173 5.69 -17.68 -5.17
CA ALA A 173 6.44 -18.94 -5.30
C ALA A 173 6.78 -19.24 -6.76
N PRO A 174 7.91 -19.94 -7.05
CA PRO A 174 8.16 -20.43 -8.40
C PRO A 174 7.03 -21.36 -8.87
N PRO A 175 6.63 -21.31 -10.15
CA PRO A 175 7.13 -20.47 -11.25
C PRO A 175 6.50 -19.07 -11.33
N TYR A 176 5.65 -18.67 -10.38
CA TYR A 176 4.80 -17.46 -10.42
C TYR A 176 5.45 -16.19 -9.83
N ARG A 177 6.78 -16.17 -9.64
CA ARG A 177 7.50 -15.03 -9.05
C ARG A 177 7.16 -13.67 -9.67
N ASN A 178 6.90 -13.63 -10.95
CA ASN A 178 6.66 -12.38 -11.68
C ASN A 178 5.18 -11.99 -11.76
N THR A 179 4.26 -12.92 -11.49
CA THR A 179 2.82 -12.75 -11.69
C THR A 179 2.00 -12.82 -10.42
N GLN A 180 2.64 -13.19 -9.31
CA GLN A 180 2.00 -13.25 -7.99
C GLN A 180 2.86 -12.57 -6.91
N ARG A 181 2.22 -12.21 -5.81
CA ARG A 181 2.85 -11.76 -4.56
C ARG A 181 2.19 -12.44 -3.39
N THR A 182 2.96 -12.54 -2.32
CA THR A 182 2.51 -13.01 -1.02
C THR A 182 2.39 -11.81 -0.09
N LEU A 183 1.23 -11.64 0.51
CA LEU A 183 1.03 -10.71 1.62
C LEU A 183 1.05 -11.54 2.89
N LYS A 184 2.08 -11.37 3.73
CA LYS A 184 2.21 -12.08 5.00
C LYS A 184 1.93 -11.12 6.15
N PHE A 185 1.07 -11.54 7.07
CA PHE A 185 0.86 -10.83 8.32
C PHE A 185 2.10 -11.01 9.21
N LEU A 186 2.79 -9.92 9.51
CA LEU A 186 3.93 -9.90 10.43
C LEU A 186 3.50 -9.50 11.83
N LYS A 187 2.42 -8.71 11.94
CA LYS A 187 1.79 -8.28 13.18
C LYS A 187 0.30 -8.05 12.95
N GLY A 188 -0.52 -8.47 13.89
CA GLY A 188 -1.91 -8.12 14.03
C GLY A 188 -2.25 -7.97 15.52
N ARG A 189 -2.90 -6.87 15.92
CA ARG A 189 -3.26 -6.62 17.32
C ARG A 189 -4.41 -7.49 17.79
N GLU A 190 -5.29 -7.87 16.88
CA GLU A 190 -6.51 -8.65 17.18
C GLU A 190 -6.38 -10.12 16.74
N GLY A 191 -5.15 -10.58 16.49
CA GLY A 191 -4.86 -11.97 16.16
C GLY A 191 -4.80 -12.27 14.67
N GLU A 192 -4.81 -11.24 13.81
CA GLU A 192 -4.67 -11.42 12.37
C GLU A 192 -3.34 -12.11 12.06
N SER A 193 -3.42 -13.18 11.31
CA SER A 193 -2.28 -14.00 10.94
C SER A 193 -2.50 -14.65 9.57
N GLY A 194 -1.46 -15.25 9.03
CA GLY A 194 -1.52 -16.02 7.80
C GLY A 194 -0.88 -15.34 6.60
N VAL A 195 -1.21 -15.87 5.44
CA VAL A 195 -0.64 -15.45 4.16
C VAL A 195 -1.75 -15.33 3.12
N ILE A 196 -1.78 -14.22 2.41
CA ILE A 196 -2.70 -13.99 1.28
C ILE A 196 -1.87 -14.01 0.01
N HIS A 197 -2.35 -14.74 -1.00
CA HIS A 197 -1.77 -14.73 -2.34
C HIS A 197 -2.54 -13.77 -3.22
N THR A 198 -1.82 -12.94 -3.98
CA THR A 198 -2.43 -11.98 -4.89
C THR A 198 -1.83 -12.07 -6.27
N ASN A 199 -2.66 -11.81 -7.29
CA ASN A 199 -2.15 -11.53 -8.61
C ASN A 199 -1.27 -10.27 -8.58
N PHE A 200 -0.23 -10.25 -9.39
CA PHE A 200 0.66 -9.12 -9.54
C PHE A 200 0.91 -8.86 -11.02
N LEU A 201 -0.15 -8.46 -11.68
CA LEU A 201 -0.15 -8.22 -13.12
C LEU A 201 -0.23 -6.72 -13.40
N PHE A 202 0.60 -6.24 -14.31
CA PHE A 202 0.60 -4.83 -14.75
C PHE A 202 -0.03 -4.63 -16.13
N ARG A 203 -0.40 -5.72 -16.82
CA ARG A 203 -0.87 -5.67 -18.21
C ARG A 203 -1.95 -6.72 -18.48
N PRO A 204 -3.24 -6.47 -18.22
CA PRO A 204 -3.81 -5.33 -17.47
C PRO A 204 -3.44 -5.34 -15.99
N MET A 205 -3.62 -4.23 -15.32
CA MET A 205 -3.35 -4.17 -13.88
C MET A 205 -4.37 -4.98 -13.11
N ASN A 206 -3.89 -6.06 -12.46
CA ASN A 206 -4.69 -6.94 -11.62
C ASN A 206 -3.89 -7.30 -10.37
N PHE A 207 -4.44 -6.96 -9.21
CA PHE A 207 -3.87 -7.22 -7.89
C PHE A 207 -4.91 -7.87 -6.97
N THR A 208 -5.87 -8.59 -7.54
CA THR A 208 -6.89 -9.31 -6.77
C THR A 208 -6.30 -10.50 -6.04
N GLN A 209 -6.94 -10.91 -4.95
CA GLN A 209 -6.62 -12.16 -4.28
C GLN A 209 -6.76 -13.32 -5.26
N CYS A 210 -5.89 -14.29 -5.16
CA CYS A 210 -5.94 -15.54 -5.91
C CYS A 210 -5.65 -16.70 -4.97
N GLU A 211 -6.10 -17.87 -5.35
CA GLU A 211 -5.69 -19.11 -4.69
C GLU A 211 -4.19 -19.32 -4.89
N ARG A 212 -3.56 -19.97 -3.91
CA ARG A 212 -2.21 -20.47 -4.07
C ARG A 212 -2.24 -21.46 -5.22
N LEU A 213 -1.60 -21.16 -6.32
CA LEU A 213 -1.39 -22.14 -7.39
C LEU A 213 -0.37 -23.14 -6.87
N ASP A 214 -0.84 -24.29 -6.42
CA ASP A 214 -0.01 -25.33 -5.86
C ASP A 214 1.02 -25.83 -6.89
N VAL A 215 2.28 -25.67 -6.53
CA VAL A 215 3.31 -26.59 -7.01
C VAL A 215 3.04 -27.88 -6.25
N ARG A 216 2.55 -28.89 -6.94
CA ARG A 216 2.33 -30.22 -6.39
C ARG A 216 3.52 -30.63 -5.53
N ASP A 217 3.20 -30.96 -4.30
CA ASP A 217 3.99 -31.50 -3.25
C ASP A 217 5.32 -32.15 -3.66
N GLN A 218 6.41 -31.55 -3.17
CA GLN A 218 7.55 -32.33 -2.76
C GLN A 218 7.73 -32.12 -1.24
N GLY A 219 7.02 -32.97 -0.50
CA GLY A 219 7.30 -33.39 0.85
C GLY A 219 7.52 -32.30 1.93
N GLY A 220 6.48 -32.00 2.69
CA GLY A 220 6.57 -31.29 3.94
C GLY A 220 5.17 -30.90 4.43
N GLU A 221 4.67 -31.63 5.39
CA GLU A 221 3.38 -31.33 6.07
C GLU A 221 3.46 -29.97 6.77
N GLU A 222 2.91 -28.94 6.16
CA GLU A 222 2.57 -27.70 6.83
C GLU A 222 1.04 -27.67 6.99
N GLN A 223 0.60 -27.79 8.23
CA GLN A 223 -0.82 -27.74 8.58
C GLN A 223 -1.45 -26.46 8.03
N ALA A 224 -2.49 -26.62 7.22
CA ALA A 224 -3.30 -25.53 6.69
C ALA A 224 -3.99 -24.82 7.86
N PRO A 225 -3.92 -23.48 7.94
CA PRO A 225 -4.77 -22.74 8.85
C PRO A 225 -6.21 -22.79 8.34
N THR A 226 -7.09 -23.30 9.19
CA THR A 226 -8.54 -23.35 8.99
C THR A 226 -9.10 -21.94 8.78
N GLY A 227 -9.77 -21.75 7.66
CA GLY A 227 -10.82 -20.80 7.35
C GLY A 227 -10.76 -19.40 7.96
N VAL A 228 -10.30 -18.43 7.19
CA VAL A 228 -10.75 -17.04 7.37
C VAL A 228 -12.14 -16.95 6.76
N THR A 229 -13.16 -16.97 7.60
CA THR A 229 -14.53 -16.66 7.19
C THR A 229 -14.63 -15.17 6.87
N THR A 230 -15.11 -14.86 5.68
CA THR A 230 -15.34 -13.50 5.17
C THR A 230 -16.62 -12.84 5.73
N ASP A 231 -17.04 -13.21 6.93
CA ASP A 231 -18.34 -12.77 7.51
C ASP A 231 -18.39 -11.30 7.97
N TRP A 232 -17.30 -10.56 7.88
CA TRP A 232 -17.28 -9.13 8.26
C TRP A 232 -17.50 -8.15 7.09
N MET A 233 -17.86 -8.66 5.89
CA MET A 233 -18.17 -7.82 4.72
C MET A 233 -19.66 -7.44 4.58
N LEU A 234 -20.53 -7.87 5.49
CA LEU A 234 -21.97 -7.60 5.47
C LEU A 234 -22.46 -7.18 6.85
N GLY A 235 -22.02 -6.02 7.31
CA GLY A 235 -22.55 -5.36 8.50
C GLY A 235 -22.48 -3.86 8.34
#